data_cfd58279f0ee6db779dbb0055233939b
#
_entry.id   cfd58279f0ee6db779dbb0055233939b
#
_cell.length_a   1.000
_cell.length_b   1.000
_cell.length_c   1.000
_cell.angle_alpha   90.00
_cell.angle_beta   90.00
_cell.angle_gamma   90.00
#
_symmetry.space_group_name_H-M   'P 1'
#
loop_
_entity.id
_entity.type
_entity.pdbx_description
1 polymer ?
#
loop_
_entity_poly.entity_id
_entity_poly.type
_entity_poly.pdbx_seq_one_letter_code
_entity_poly.pdbx_strand_id
1 'polypeptide(L)'
;MENVLVGALGQLRGPRFGIRSYSKVLRRQALEHLDRVGLASQVFQRADTLSGGQMQRVAIARSLMQQPKILLADEPVASLDPESSVQVLELLTRIAREDKMTVVCSLHQVELAVGRTDRLVGLRDGRVVLDTLTTAETDPESIMHLYRRTSPSEAEVIQAKEYA
;
A
#
# COMPACT_ATOMS: atom_id res chain seq x y z
N MET A 1 0.98 -19.55 -1.63
CA MET A 1 2.45 -19.35 -1.68
C MET A 1 2.98 -19.07 -3.09
N GLU A 2 2.61 -19.80 -4.15
CA GLU A 2 3.13 -19.55 -5.52
C GLU A 2 2.95 -18.13 -6.01
N ASN A 3 1.77 -17.52 -5.77
CA ASN A 3 1.51 -16.11 -6.10
C ASN A 3 2.52 -15.14 -5.47
N VAL A 4 2.95 -15.40 -4.24
CA VAL A 4 3.95 -14.55 -3.55
C VAL A 4 5.32 -14.75 -4.18
N LEU A 5 5.71 -16.00 -4.48
CA LEU A 5 6.98 -16.33 -5.13
C LEU A 5 7.15 -15.66 -6.51
N VAL A 6 6.06 -15.38 -7.22
CA VAL A 6 6.10 -14.62 -8.49
C VAL A 6 6.80 -13.26 -8.32
N GLY A 7 6.70 -12.63 -7.16
CA GLY A 7 7.44 -11.41 -6.86
C GLY A 7 8.97 -11.54 -6.94
N ALA A 8 9.50 -12.75 -6.79
CA ALA A 8 10.93 -13.04 -6.89
C ALA A 8 11.38 -13.55 -8.28
N LEU A 9 10.52 -13.45 -9.31
CA LEU A 9 10.85 -13.95 -10.67
C LEU A 9 12.14 -13.36 -11.24
N GLY A 10 12.43 -12.09 -10.94
CA GLY A 10 13.68 -11.44 -11.37
C GLY A 10 14.95 -12.02 -10.75
N GLN A 11 14.82 -12.77 -9.66
CA GLN A 11 15.95 -13.39 -8.96
C GLN A 11 16.25 -14.82 -9.47
N LEU A 12 15.37 -15.36 -10.32
CA LEU A 12 15.57 -16.72 -10.86
C LEU A 12 16.55 -16.72 -12.03
N ARG A 13 17.53 -17.62 -11.94
CA ARG A 13 18.45 -17.94 -13.03
C ARG A 13 18.09 -19.32 -13.56
N GLY A 14 17.51 -19.40 -14.78
CA GLY A 14 17.19 -20.68 -15.44
C GLY A 14 15.68 -20.90 -15.67
N PRO A 15 15.29 -22.17 -15.98
CA PRO A 15 13.91 -22.52 -16.33
C PRO A 15 12.91 -22.22 -15.19
N ARG A 16 11.70 -21.80 -15.55
CA ARG A 16 10.67 -21.37 -14.59
C ARG A 16 9.57 -22.44 -14.48
N PHE A 17 9.84 -23.52 -13.76
CA PHE A 17 8.92 -24.66 -13.56
C PHE A 17 8.23 -24.61 -12.18
N GLY A 18 7.30 -23.65 -12.00
CA GLY A 18 6.50 -23.54 -10.79
C GLY A 18 7.33 -23.37 -9.50
N ILE A 19 6.78 -23.78 -8.38
CA ILE A 19 7.37 -23.59 -7.04
C ILE A 19 8.76 -24.25 -6.89
N ARG A 20 9.03 -25.32 -7.63
CA ARG A 20 10.30 -26.07 -7.55
C ARG A 20 11.49 -25.28 -8.09
N SER A 21 11.27 -24.30 -8.95
CA SER A 21 12.31 -23.42 -9.49
C SER A 21 12.86 -22.44 -8.47
N TYR A 22 12.12 -22.21 -7.38
CA TYR A 22 12.54 -21.29 -6.33
C TYR A 22 13.41 -22.00 -5.28
N SER A 23 14.51 -21.38 -4.90
CA SER A 23 15.40 -21.88 -3.86
C SER A 23 14.66 -22.06 -2.52
N LYS A 24 15.22 -22.86 -1.62
CA LYS A 24 14.69 -22.99 -0.25
C LYS A 24 14.63 -21.62 0.47
N VAL A 25 15.59 -20.74 0.19
CA VAL A 25 15.65 -19.38 0.76
C VAL A 25 14.45 -18.57 0.30
N LEU A 26 14.19 -18.49 -1.00
CA LEU A 26 13.04 -17.73 -1.53
C LEU A 26 11.71 -18.27 -1.04
N ARG A 27 11.58 -19.59 -0.92
CA ARG A 27 10.36 -20.20 -0.36
C ARG A 27 10.17 -19.85 1.11
N ARG A 28 11.24 -19.81 1.89
CA ARG A 28 11.18 -19.36 3.29
C ARG A 28 10.79 -17.89 3.39
N GLN A 29 11.39 -17.00 2.59
CA GLN A 29 11.02 -15.59 2.53
C GLN A 29 9.54 -15.40 2.16
N ALA A 30 9.01 -16.19 1.20
CA ALA A 30 7.60 -16.13 0.86
C ALA A 30 6.69 -16.53 2.03
N LEU A 31 7.09 -17.53 2.83
CA LEU A 31 6.37 -17.91 4.05
C LEU A 31 6.41 -16.79 5.11
N GLU A 32 7.58 -16.20 5.32
CA GLU A 32 7.75 -15.08 6.25
C GLU A 32 6.90 -13.87 5.84
N HIS A 33 6.83 -13.53 4.54
CA HIS A 33 5.97 -12.46 4.06
C HIS A 33 4.48 -12.80 4.18
N LEU A 34 4.07 -14.05 3.96
CA LEU A 34 2.68 -14.49 4.18
C LEU A 34 2.30 -14.41 5.66
N ASP A 35 3.21 -14.76 6.56
CA ASP A 35 3.00 -14.61 8.01
C ASP A 35 2.86 -13.13 8.39
N ARG A 36 3.74 -12.25 7.90
CA ARG A 36 3.69 -10.80 8.13
C ARG A 36 2.37 -10.16 7.71
N VAL A 37 1.73 -10.67 6.66
CA VAL A 37 0.41 -10.17 6.21
C VAL A 37 -0.76 -10.92 6.85
N GLY A 38 -0.50 -11.83 7.82
CA GLY A 38 -1.52 -12.57 8.55
C GLY A 38 -2.17 -13.70 7.75
N LEU A 39 -1.45 -14.30 6.80
CA LEU A 39 -1.92 -15.38 5.94
C LEU A 39 -1.12 -16.68 6.09
N ALA A 40 -0.50 -16.92 7.25
CA ALA A 40 0.28 -18.12 7.50
C ALA A 40 -0.55 -19.42 7.33
N SER A 41 -1.82 -19.41 7.77
CA SER A 41 -2.72 -20.56 7.66
C SER A 41 -3.22 -20.81 6.22
N GLN A 42 -3.15 -19.81 5.33
CA GLN A 42 -3.62 -19.88 3.95
C GLN A 42 -2.50 -20.19 2.92
N VAL A 43 -1.31 -20.54 3.37
CA VAL A 43 -0.10 -20.75 2.53
C VAL A 43 -0.37 -21.69 1.35
N PHE A 44 -1.14 -22.75 1.56
CA PHE A 44 -1.47 -23.76 0.55
C PHE A 44 -2.86 -23.60 -0.05
N GLN A 45 -3.62 -22.60 0.39
CA GLN A 45 -4.94 -22.30 -0.15
C GLN A 45 -4.81 -21.72 -1.56
N ARG A 46 -5.78 -22.03 -2.42
CA ARG A 46 -5.85 -21.46 -3.78
C ARG A 46 -6.23 -19.98 -3.69
N ALA A 47 -5.61 -19.16 -4.51
CA ALA A 47 -5.84 -17.70 -4.49
C ALA A 47 -7.29 -17.33 -4.85
N ASP A 48 -7.94 -18.10 -5.73
CA ASP A 48 -9.31 -17.87 -6.16
C ASP A 48 -10.38 -18.19 -5.08
N THR A 49 -9.97 -18.79 -3.97
CA THR A 49 -10.84 -19.06 -2.81
C THR A 49 -10.63 -18.08 -1.65
N LEU A 50 -9.77 -17.09 -1.83
CA LEU A 50 -9.48 -16.07 -0.82
C LEU A 50 -10.50 -14.93 -0.91
N SER A 51 -10.78 -14.27 0.22
CA SER A 51 -11.56 -13.02 0.24
C SER A 51 -10.79 -11.89 -0.47
N GLY A 52 -11.48 -10.80 -0.85
CA GLY A 52 -10.86 -9.63 -1.46
C GLY A 52 -9.70 -9.06 -0.62
N GLY A 53 -9.92 -8.88 0.68
CA GLY A 53 -8.89 -8.42 1.61
C GLY A 53 -7.72 -9.39 1.74
N GLN A 54 -7.98 -10.70 1.72
CA GLN A 54 -6.92 -11.70 1.71
C GLN A 54 -6.13 -11.68 0.40
N MET A 55 -6.78 -11.51 -0.75
CA MET A 55 -6.11 -11.36 -2.05
C MET A 55 -5.20 -10.13 -2.07
N GLN A 56 -5.67 -9.01 -1.50
CA GLN A 56 -4.87 -7.80 -1.40
C GLN A 56 -3.63 -8.00 -0.52
N ARG A 57 -3.78 -8.71 0.62
CA ARG A 57 -2.64 -9.08 1.47
C ARG A 57 -1.65 -10.00 0.77
N VAL A 58 -2.11 -10.92 -0.09
CA VAL A 58 -1.22 -11.72 -0.96
C VAL A 58 -0.47 -10.83 -1.95
N ALA A 59 -1.13 -9.81 -2.53
CA ALA A 59 -0.48 -8.86 -3.44
C ALA A 59 0.61 -8.05 -2.72
N ILE A 60 0.36 -7.61 -1.49
CA ILE A 60 1.36 -6.95 -0.65
C ILE A 60 2.54 -7.91 -0.38
N ALA A 61 2.30 -9.13 0.09
CA ALA A 61 3.35 -10.12 0.33
C ALA A 61 4.20 -10.40 -0.92
N ARG A 62 3.55 -10.46 -2.11
CA ARG A 62 4.24 -10.59 -3.40
C ARG A 62 5.15 -9.40 -3.71
N SER A 63 4.70 -8.18 -3.42
CA SER A 63 5.50 -6.98 -3.63
C SER A 63 6.72 -6.95 -2.70
N LEU A 64 6.58 -7.40 -1.46
CA LEU A 64 7.67 -7.48 -0.49
C LEU A 64 8.80 -8.44 -0.92
N MET A 65 8.51 -9.47 -1.72
CA MET A 65 9.54 -10.35 -2.29
C MET A 65 10.56 -9.62 -3.17
N GLN A 66 10.22 -8.42 -3.66
CA GLN A 66 11.13 -7.57 -4.45
C GLN A 66 12.05 -6.72 -3.58
N GLN A 67 11.86 -6.73 -2.25
CA GLN A 67 12.58 -5.89 -1.29
C GLN A 67 12.56 -4.40 -1.73
N PRO A 68 11.39 -3.83 -1.99
CA PRO A 68 11.27 -2.48 -2.52
C PRO A 68 11.69 -1.43 -1.50
N LYS A 69 12.30 -0.34 -1.96
CA LYS A 69 12.47 0.88 -1.15
C LYS A 69 11.24 1.79 -1.24
N ILE A 70 10.52 1.70 -2.36
CA ILE A 70 9.29 2.44 -2.62
C ILE A 70 8.25 1.44 -3.11
N LEU A 71 7.07 1.42 -2.49
CA LEU A 71 5.91 0.64 -2.89
C LEU A 71 4.83 1.59 -3.44
N LEU A 72 4.43 1.36 -4.67
CA LEU A 72 3.30 2.06 -5.28
C LEU A 72 2.05 1.18 -5.17
N ALA A 73 1.02 1.70 -4.55
CA ALA A 73 -0.25 1.02 -4.34
C ALA A 73 -1.38 1.84 -4.96
N ASP A 74 -1.82 1.43 -6.13
CA ASP A 74 -2.91 2.09 -6.83
C ASP A 74 -4.25 1.50 -6.38
N GLU A 75 -5.07 2.32 -5.75
CA GLU A 75 -6.39 1.98 -5.19
C GLU A 75 -6.42 0.66 -4.41
N PRO A 76 -5.53 0.43 -3.43
CA PRO A 76 -5.36 -0.89 -2.81
C PRO A 76 -6.57 -1.37 -2.01
N VAL A 77 -7.59 -0.53 -1.84
CA VAL A 77 -8.79 -0.83 -1.04
C VAL A 77 -10.11 -0.58 -1.76
N ALA A 78 -10.09 -0.21 -3.06
CA ALA A 78 -11.29 0.23 -3.78
C ALA A 78 -12.42 -0.81 -3.84
N SER A 79 -12.10 -2.10 -3.83
CA SER A 79 -13.07 -3.20 -3.93
C SER A 79 -13.30 -3.93 -2.60
N LEU A 80 -12.87 -3.35 -1.49
CA LEU A 80 -12.96 -3.96 -0.16
C LEU A 80 -14.11 -3.35 0.65
N ASP A 81 -14.64 -4.14 1.58
CA ASP A 81 -15.51 -3.63 2.63
C ASP A 81 -14.75 -2.66 3.56
N PRO A 82 -15.45 -1.79 4.29
CA PRO A 82 -14.80 -0.76 5.13
C PRO A 82 -13.82 -1.33 6.17
N GLU A 83 -14.15 -2.45 6.79
CA GLU A 83 -13.30 -3.07 7.80
C GLU A 83 -12.01 -3.64 7.18
N SER A 84 -12.14 -4.38 6.07
CA SER A 84 -11.00 -4.90 5.31
C SER A 84 -10.11 -3.77 4.78
N SER A 85 -10.70 -2.64 4.36
CA SER A 85 -9.97 -1.46 3.88
C SER A 85 -9.06 -0.88 4.96
N VAL A 86 -9.60 -0.69 6.16
CA VAL A 86 -8.84 -0.22 7.33
C VAL A 86 -7.68 -1.19 7.64
N GLN A 87 -7.97 -2.47 7.72
CA GLN A 87 -6.97 -3.49 8.03
C GLN A 87 -5.82 -3.55 7.01
N VAL A 88 -6.12 -3.37 5.71
CA VAL A 88 -5.10 -3.36 4.65
C VAL A 88 -4.23 -2.10 4.74
N LEU A 89 -4.81 -0.93 5.01
CA LEU A 89 -4.05 0.31 5.17
C LEU A 89 -3.17 0.29 6.43
N GLU A 90 -3.69 -0.21 7.54
CA GLU A 90 -2.90 -0.40 8.77
C GLU A 90 -1.73 -1.37 8.55
N LEU A 91 -1.97 -2.46 7.81
CA LEU A 91 -0.92 -3.39 7.42
C LEU A 91 0.17 -2.70 6.59
N LEU A 92 -0.20 -1.91 5.58
CA LEU A 92 0.75 -1.15 4.75
C LEU A 92 1.56 -0.15 5.58
N THR A 93 0.90 0.60 6.46
CA THR A 93 1.55 1.56 7.36
C THR A 93 2.54 0.87 8.30
N ARG A 94 2.15 -0.25 8.90
CA ARG A 94 3.01 -1.05 9.77
C ARG A 94 4.25 -1.54 9.03
N ILE A 95 4.06 -2.16 7.86
CA ILE A 95 5.17 -2.69 7.04
C ILE A 95 6.10 -1.56 6.57
N ALA A 96 5.55 -0.41 6.17
CA ALA A 96 6.34 0.75 5.78
C ALA A 96 7.30 1.19 6.88
N ARG A 97 6.81 1.24 8.10
CA ARG A 97 7.62 1.62 9.28
C ARG A 97 8.66 0.55 9.65
N GLU A 98 8.27 -0.73 9.66
CA GLU A 98 9.17 -1.85 9.98
C GLU A 98 10.35 -1.93 9.00
N ASP A 99 10.07 -1.82 7.70
CA ASP A 99 11.07 -1.97 6.63
C ASP A 99 11.73 -0.63 6.25
N LYS A 100 11.35 0.49 6.88
CA LYS A 100 11.78 1.85 6.52
C LYS A 100 11.56 2.14 5.02
N MET A 101 10.42 1.73 4.51
CA MET A 101 10.03 1.78 3.12
C MET A 101 9.05 2.93 2.91
N THR A 102 9.17 3.63 1.78
CA THR A 102 8.17 4.62 1.38
C THR A 102 6.99 3.93 0.69
N VAL A 103 5.77 4.22 1.11
CA VAL A 103 4.54 3.78 0.43
C VAL A 103 3.86 5.00 -0.17
N VAL A 104 3.58 4.95 -1.47
CA VAL A 104 2.74 5.92 -2.18
C VAL A 104 1.46 5.20 -2.55
N CYS A 105 0.32 5.71 -2.08
CA CYS A 105 -0.96 5.07 -2.21
C CYS A 105 -1.99 6.04 -2.78
N SER A 106 -2.70 5.67 -3.86
CA SER A 106 -3.87 6.42 -4.32
C SER A 106 -5.11 5.96 -3.54
N LEU A 107 -5.89 6.92 -3.05
CA LEU A 107 -7.12 6.68 -2.29
C LEU A 107 -8.20 7.66 -2.72
N HIS A 108 -9.47 7.20 -2.75
CA HIS A 108 -10.62 8.06 -3.02
C HIS A 108 -11.27 8.62 -1.74
N GLN A 109 -11.01 7.98 -0.60
CA GLN A 109 -11.62 8.32 0.68
C GLN A 109 -10.58 8.98 1.58
N VAL A 110 -10.75 10.26 1.85
CA VAL A 110 -9.83 11.05 2.69
C VAL A 110 -9.79 10.52 4.12
N GLU A 111 -10.92 10.04 4.63
CA GLU A 111 -11.07 9.49 5.98
C GLU A 111 -10.18 8.26 6.21
N LEU A 112 -9.91 7.50 5.15
CA LEU A 112 -8.99 6.36 5.22
C LEU A 112 -7.52 6.79 5.24
N ALA A 113 -7.18 7.93 4.64
CA ALA A 113 -5.81 8.43 4.56
C ALA A 113 -5.39 9.13 5.85
N VAL A 114 -6.25 9.97 6.41
CA VAL A 114 -5.96 10.75 7.62
C VAL A 114 -5.66 9.84 8.80
N GLY A 115 -4.62 10.15 9.55
CA GLY A 115 -4.13 9.38 10.70
C GLY A 115 -3.38 8.09 10.35
N ARG A 116 -3.31 7.71 9.05
CA ARG A 116 -2.58 6.52 8.57
C ARG A 116 -1.44 6.84 7.63
N THR A 117 -1.40 8.06 7.11
CA THR A 117 -0.34 8.55 6.22
C THR A 117 0.42 9.69 6.90
N ASP A 118 1.67 9.90 6.52
CA ASP A 118 2.49 11.02 7.03
C ASP A 118 2.26 12.29 6.20
N ARG A 119 1.90 12.14 4.92
CA ARG A 119 1.66 13.24 3.98
C ARG A 119 0.49 12.90 3.06
N LEU A 120 -0.33 13.89 2.77
CA LEU A 120 -1.48 13.80 1.91
C LEU A 120 -1.35 14.80 0.76
N VAL A 121 -1.44 14.30 -0.47
CA VAL A 121 -1.40 15.12 -1.69
C VAL A 121 -2.74 14.96 -2.40
N GLY A 122 -3.50 16.04 -2.50
CA GLY A 122 -4.78 16.08 -3.22
C GLY A 122 -4.59 16.53 -4.66
N LEU A 123 -5.13 15.73 -5.59
CA LEU A 123 -5.08 16.01 -7.03
C LEU A 123 -6.50 16.32 -7.55
N ARG A 124 -6.61 17.34 -8.38
CA ARG A 124 -7.83 17.69 -9.11
C ARG A 124 -7.48 18.24 -10.49
N ASP A 125 -8.14 17.73 -11.52
CA ASP A 125 -7.95 18.17 -12.92
C ASP A 125 -6.47 18.20 -13.35
N GLY A 126 -5.69 17.18 -12.89
CA GLY A 126 -4.26 17.05 -13.19
C GLY A 126 -3.35 18.01 -12.42
N ARG A 127 -3.86 18.73 -11.43
CA ARG A 127 -3.09 19.68 -10.61
C ARG A 127 -3.09 19.27 -9.15
N VAL A 128 -2.01 19.60 -8.44
CA VAL A 128 -1.95 19.49 -6.98
C VAL A 128 -2.76 20.65 -6.39
N VAL A 129 -3.80 20.33 -5.64
CA VAL A 129 -4.66 21.32 -4.96
C VAL A 129 -4.52 21.27 -3.45
N LEU A 130 -3.88 20.24 -2.93
CA LEU A 130 -3.60 20.07 -1.51
C LEU A 130 -2.28 19.35 -1.36
N ASP A 131 -1.42 19.82 -0.47
CA ASP A 131 -0.19 19.14 -0.05
C ASP A 131 0.04 19.46 1.43
N THR A 132 -0.16 18.48 2.31
CA THR A 132 -0.10 18.69 3.75
C THR A 132 0.43 17.46 4.47
N LEU A 133 1.09 17.70 5.60
CA LEU A 133 1.43 16.64 6.54
C LEU A 133 0.20 16.28 7.37
N THR A 134 0.09 15.02 7.73
CA THR A 134 -1.01 14.51 8.56
C THR A 134 -0.47 13.88 9.83
N THR A 135 -1.25 13.99 10.89
CA THR A 135 -0.99 13.35 12.18
C THR A 135 -2.23 12.58 12.62
N ALA A 136 -2.12 11.82 13.70
CA ALA A 136 -3.27 11.13 14.30
C ALA A 136 -4.38 12.09 14.76
N GLU A 137 -4.05 13.37 15.00
CA GLU A 137 -4.97 14.42 15.46
C GLU A 137 -5.56 15.23 14.30
N THR A 138 -5.13 14.97 13.06
CA THR A 138 -5.64 15.68 11.88
C THR A 138 -7.11 15.34 11.67
N ASP A 139 -7.95 16.38 11.61
CA ASP A 139 -9.39 16.21 11.35
C ASP A 139 -9.68 15.99 9.87
N PRO A 140 -10.31 14.87 9.48
CA PRO A 140 -10.66 14.58 8.09
C PRO A 140 -11.57 15.62 7.44
N GLU A 141 -12.51 16.23 8.21
CA GLU A 141 -13.42 17.25 7.68
C GLU A 141 -12.67 18.52 7.28
N SER A 142 -11.68 18.91 8.06
CA SER A 142 -10.79 20.03 7.74
C SER A 142 -10.04 19.81 6.43
N ILE A 143 -9.50 18.61 6.23
CA ILE A 143 -8.83 18.22 4.98
C ILE A 143 -9.82 18.25 3.79
N MET A 144 -11.01 17.68 3.95
CA MET A 144 -12.04 17.70 2.92
C MET A 144 -12.50 19.12 2.58
N HIS A 145 -12.60 19.98 3.59
CA HIS A 145 -12.95 21.38 3.38
C HIS A 145 -11.86 22.12 2.58
N LEU A 146 -10.58 21.95 2.92
CA LEU A 146 -9.45 22.47 2.15
C LEU A 146 -9.48 21.95 0.71
N TYR A 147 -9.62 20.64 0.53
CA TYR A 147 -9.69 20.00 -0.78
C TYR A 147 -10.84 20.55 -1.65
N ARG A 148 -12.02 20.87 -1.06
CA ARG A 148 -13.16 21.42 -1.77
C ARG A 148 -13.03 22.91 -2.10
N ARG A 149 -12.40 23.70 -1.23
CA ARG A 149 -12.25 25.16 -1.39
C ARG A 149 -11.19 25.56 -2.38
N THR A 150 -10.13 24.78 -2.53
CA THR A 150 -9.02 25.14 -3.42
C THR A 150 -9.50 25.06 -4.87
N SER A 151 -9.86 26.21 -5.45
CA SER A 151 -10.09 26.32 -6.89
C SER A 151 -8.73 26.27 -7.61
N PRO A 152 -8.68 25.88 -8.89
CA PRO A 152 -7.41 25.77 -9.64
C PRO A 152 -6.57 27.05 -9.67
N SER A 153 -7.16 28.23 -9.39
CA SER A 153 -6.47 29.52 -9.35
C SER A 153 -5.77 29.82 -8.02
N GLU A 154 -6.09 29.11 -6.95
CA GLU A 154 -5.54 29.35 -5.61
C GLU A 154 -4.45 28.33 -5.21
N ALA A 155 -4.24 27.30 -6.02
CA ALA A 155 -3.27 26.23 -5.75
C ALA A 155 -1.80 26.69 -5.72
N GLU A 156 -1.48 27.85 -6.30
CA GLU A 156 -0.13 28.40 -6.33
C GLU A 156 0.36 28.98 -5.00
N VAL A 157 -0.53 29.19 -4.03
CA VAL A 157 -0.22 29.93 -2.80
C VAL A 157 0.19 29.02 -1.64
N ILE A 158 -0.11 27.73 -1.67
CA ILE A 158 0.12 26.82 -0.52
C ILE A 158 1.52 26.19 -0.52
N GLN A 159 2.25 26.23 -1.63
CA GLN A 159 3.58 25.60 -1.75
C GLN A 159 4.74 26.27 -1.01
N ALA A 160 4.55 27.45 -0.39
CA ALA A 160 5.71 28.29 0.00
C ALA A 160 5.99 28.39 1.51
N LYS A 161 5.28 27.73 2.41
CA LYS A 161 5.37 28.10 3.84
C LYS A 161 6.01 27.13 4.83
N GLU A 162 6.49 25.95 4.43
CA GLU A 162 7.05 24.99 5.41
C GLU A 162 8.40 24.36 5.07
N TYR A 163 9.20 25.00 4.22
CA TYR A 163 10.61 24.65 4.03
C TYR A 163 11.51 25.88 4.26
N ALA A 164 11.28 26.61 5.34
CA ALA A 164 12.21 27.62 5.85
C ALA A 164 12.57 27.34 7.30
#